data_bfa80c32356f99f09bcc269e3b96bcef
#
_entry.id   bfa80c32356f99f09bcc269e3b96bcef
#
_cell.length_a   1.000
_cell.length_b   1.000
_cell.length_c   1.000
_cell.angle_alpha   90.00
_cell.angle_beta   90.00
_cell.angle_gamma   90.00
#
_symmetry.space_group_name_H-M   'P 1'
#
loop_
_entity.id
_entity.type
_entity.pdbx_description
1 polymer ?
#
loop_
_entity_poly.entity_id
_entity_poly.type
_entity_poly.pdbx_seq_one_letter_code
_entity_poly.pdbx_strand_id
1 'polypeptide(L)'
;VSNYYQSLTNDQLDLELSQLDQQISQIRSKQLALDMARGKPHPDQVKLSYPMLDMLASSTDFIDKGVDAANYGCPEGLPSARQLAAELLGVNPNNVLVVDSASLSIMYDVIDNAFVHGISGCKPWCKQEGVKFLCPSPGYDRHFALTASFGIQNVPIEMGADGPNMDEVCRLVQTDARVKGIWCVPKYANPTGITYSDEVVRRFASLKPAAPDFRIYWDNAYCVHDIEEPSDKLLNIFEALQEVGATNLVYEFASTSKITIPGAGMSWVAASNDDIAQLTQAFSFHRVCPNKMVQLAHARFLQDAQQVAKHMKKHAALIKPRFDLVVSKLEAGLGSLGIARWTHPKGGYFISFDGPAGSAQAIVALAEKLGVKLTSAGATWPYGKDPHDTNIRLAPTFPSLEELDQALDVFIVCVKYVVAHLEKQSRQV
;
A
#
# COMPACT_ATOMS: atom_id res chain seq x y z
N VAL A 1 -7.49 24.34 -14.98
CA VAL A 1 -8.72 24.95 -14.42
C VAL A 1 -8.27 26.02 -13.43
N SER A 2 -8.75 27.25 -13.56
CA SER A 2 -8.43 28.31 -12.60
C SER A 2 -9.14 28.05 -11.29
N ASN A 3 -8.46 28.29 -10.17
CA ASN A 3 -9.04 28.17 -8.83
C ASN A 3 -10.26 29.13 -8.71
N TYR A 4 -11.43 28.56 -8.42
CA TYR A 4 -12.71 29.29 -8.31
C TYR A 4 -12.61 30.46 -7.34
N TYR A 5 -12.03 30.26 -6.16
CA TYR A 5 -11.93 31.32 -5.14
C TYR A 5 -11.06 32.51 -5.56
N GLN A 6 -10.08 32.28 -6.46
CA GLN A 6 -9.29 33.38 -7.05
C GLN A 6 -10.09 34.27 -7.97
N SER A 7 -11.19 33.77 -8.56
CA SER A 7 -12.07 34.52 -9.45
C SER A 7 -13.07 35.40 -8.71
N LEU A 8 -13.31 35.19 -7.41
CA LEU A 8 -14.27 35.91 -6.61
C LEU A 8 -13.76 37.30 -6.20
N THR A 9 -14.67 38.28 -6.06
CA THR A 9 -14.36 39.51 -5.33
C THR A 9 -14.22 39.24 -3.83
N ASN A 10 -13.69 40.21 -3.06
CA ASN A 10 -13.56 40.05 -1.60
C ASN A 10 -14.92 39.86 -0.93
N ASP A 11 -15.94 40.63 -1.34
CA ASP A 11 -17.31 40.54 -0.79
C ASP A 11 -17.95 39.18 -1.11
N GLN A 12 -17.71 38.64 -2.33
CA GLN A 12 -18.19 37.32 -2.71
C GLN A 12 -17.47 36.21 -1.91
N LEU A 13 -16.17 36.34 -1.68
CA LEU A 13 -15.40 35.39 -0.88
C LEU A 13 -15.85 35.40 0.59
N ASP A 14 -16.14 36.58 1.16
CA ASP A 14 -16.66 36.71 2.52
C ASP A 14 -18.07 36.12 2.67
N LEU A 15 -18.91 36.27 1.65
CA LEU A 15 -20.22 35.64 1.63
C LEU A 15 -20.13 34.11 1.59
N GLU A 16 -19.25 33.58 0.74
CA GLU A 16 -18.99 32.12 0.63
C GLU A 16 -18.48 31.56 1.95
N LEU A 17 -17.52 32.23 2.59
CA LEU A 17 -16.99 31.84 3.91
C LEU A 17 -18.10 31.84 4.97
N SER A 18 -18.98 32.83 4.99
CA SER A 18 -20.12 32.88 5.92
C SER A 18 -21.06 31.69 5.73
N GLN A 19 -21.32 31.29 4.48
CA GLN A 19 -22.16 30.12 4.18
C GLN A 19 -21.48 28.81 4.64
N LEU A 20 -20.17 28.68 4.43
CA LEU A 20 -19.38 27.54 4.90
C LEU A 20 -19.34 27.46 6.43
N ASP A 21 -19.24 28.59 7.14
CA ASP A 21 -19.34 28.66 8.61
C ASP A 21 -20.70 28.15 9.14
N GLN A 22 -21.76 28.46 8.44
CA GLN A 22 -23.09 27.95 8.78
C GLN A 22 -23.17 26.43 8.57
N GLN A 23 -22.66 25.92 7.46
CA GLN A 23 -22.57 24.46 7.20
C GLN A 23 -21.74 23.75 8.27
N ILE A 24 -20.58 24.27 8.63
CA ILE A 24 -19.71 23.74 9.69
C ILE A 24 -20.47 23.70 11.02
N SER A 25 -21.20 24.74 11.35
CA SER A 25 -22.00 24.80 12.59
C SER A 25 -23.10 23.73 12.61
N GLN A 26 -23.78 23.51 11.48
CA GLN A 26 -24.77 22.44 11.33
C GLN A 26 -24.15 21.04 11.43
N ILE A 27 -22.98 20.81 10.79
CA ILE A 27 -22.27 19.55 10.88
C ILE A 27 -21.84 19.27 12.32
N ARG A 28 -21.30 20.26 13.03
CA ARG A 28 -20.86 20.14 14.42
C ARG A 28 -22.02 19.74 15.36
N SER A 29 -23.24 20.23 15.09
CA SER A 29 -24.41 19.86 15.91
C SER A 29 -24.81 18.38 15.77
N LYS A 30 -24.39 17.69 14.69
CA LYS A 30 -24.68 16.27 14.46
C LYS A 30 -23.83 15.32 15.29
N GLN A 31 -22.72 15.78 15.91
CA GLN A 31 -21.81 14.99 16.73
C GLN A 31 -21.37 13.67 16.06
N LEU A 32 -20.94 13.75 14.81
CA LEU A 32 -20.52 12.59 14.01
C LEU A 32 -19.29 11.89 14.62
N ALA A 33 -19.15 10.57 14.36
CA ALA A 33 -17.99 9.76 14.74
C ALA A 33 -17.68 8.74 13.63
N LEU A 34 -17.10 9.22 12.53
CA LEU A 34 -16.86 8.47 11.29
C LEU A 34 -15.37 8.23 11.10
N ASP A 35 -14.98 7.05 10.58
CA ASP A 35 -13.57 6.67 10.41
C ASP A 35 -13.28 6.28 8.96
N MET A 36 -12.51 7.13 8.25
CA MET A 36 -11.94 6.89 6.92
C MET A 36 -10.41 6.80 6.96
N ALA A 37 -9.80 6.57 8.13
CA ALA A 37 -8.34 6.60 8.29
C ALA A 37 -7.65 5.31 7.82
N ARG A 38 -8.31 4.16 7.93
CA ARG A 38 -7.67 2.85 7.76
C ARG A 38 -8.23 2.07 6.57
N GLY A 39 -7.33 1.68 5.66
CA GLY A 39 -7.62 0.74 4.58
C GLY A 39 -7.66 -0.70 5.10
N LYS A 40 -8.74 -1.08 5.78
CA LYS A 40 -9.01 -2.45 6.22
C LYS A 40 -10.28 -2.97 5.54
N PRO A 41 -10.42 -4.32 5.38
CA PRO A 41 -11.61 -4.90 4.80
C PRO A 41 -12.86 -4.58 5.63
N HIS A 42 -13.98 -4.32 4.94
CA HIS A 42 -15.29 -4.28 5.57
C HIS A 42 -15.66 -5.67 6.15
N PRO A 43 -16.44 -5.76 7.24
CA PRO A 43 -16.85 -7.05 7.82
C PRO A 43 -17.46 -8.02 6.79
N ASP A 44 -18.21 -7.53 5.81
CA ASP A 44 -18.80 -8.40 4.78
C ASP A 44 -17.76 -8.98 3.81
N GLN A 45 -16.66 -8.28 3.56
CA GLN A 45 -15.53 -8.85 2.81
C GLN A 45 -14.89 -10.01 3.60
N VAL A 46 -14.70 -9.83 4.91
CA VAL A 46 -14.12 -10.87 5.77
C VAL A 46 -15.01 -12.10 5.84
N LYS A 47 -16.34 -11.92 5.93
CA LYS A 47 -17.33 -13.00 5.92
C LYS A 47 -17.28 -13.89 4.67
N LEU A 48 -16.87 -13.36 3.51
CA LEU A 48 -16.67 -14.15 2.30
C LEU A 48 -15.70 -15.33 2.49
N SER A 49 -14.81 -15.20 3.46
CA SER A 49 -13.75 -16.18 3.75
C SER A 49 -14.02 -17.02 5.01
N TYR A 50 -15.15 -16.86 5.70
CA TYR A 50 -15.47 -17.70 6.86
C TYR A 50 -15.51 -19.21 6.55
N PRO A 51 -15.96 -19.67 5.36
CA PRO A 51 -15.88 -21.09 5.01
C PRO A 51 -14.45 -21.66 5.00
N MET A 52 -13.41 -20.82 4.95
CA MET A 52 -12.02 -21.24 5.10
C MET A 52 -11.77 -21.95 6.45
N LEU A 53 -12.48 -21.56 7.50
CA LEU A 53 -12.33 -22.15 8.85
C LEU A 53 -12.78 -23.60 8.89
N ASP A 54 -13.74 -23.98 8.04
CA ASP A 54 -14.27 -25.35 7.94
C ASP A 54 -13.27 -26.31 7.28
N MET A 55 -12.25 -25.76 6.57
CA MET A 55 -11.20 -26.56 5.91
C MET A 55 -10.29 -27.28 6.92
N LEU A 56 -10.35 -26.93 8.20
CA LEU A 56 -9.57 -27.50 9.29
C LEU A 56 -10.43 -28.37 10.24
N ALA A 57 -11.54 -28.91 9.78
CA ALA A 57 -12.36 -29.81 10.58
C ALA A 57 -11.56 -31.03 11.06
N SER A 58 -11.76 -31.45 12.32
CA SER A 58 -11.02 -32.58 12.93
C SER A 58 -11.22 -33.93 12.22
N SER A 59 -12.25 -34.03 11.36
CA SER A 59 -12.51 -35.20 10.52
C SER A 59 -11.64 -35.23 9.25
N THR A 60 -10.90 -34.16 8.94
CA THR A 60 -9.97 -34.14 7.78
C THR A 60 -8.57 -34.52 8.22
N ASP A 61 -7.78 -35.08 7.32
CA ASP A 61 -6.34 -35.17 7.55
C ASP A 61 -5.68 -33.78 7.42
N PHE A 62 -4.49 -33.65 7.95
CA PHE A 62 -3.72 -32.41 7.87
C PHE A 62 -2.44 -32.61 7.04
N ILE A 63 -2.51 -33.50 6.05
CA ILE A 63 -1.40 -33.78 5.14
C ILE A 63 -1.52 -32.94 3.86
N ASP A 64 -0.45 -32.22 3.52
CA ASP A 64 -0.32 -31.48 2.26
C ASP A 64 0.84 -32.06 1.43
N LYS A 65 0.52 -32.79 0.35
CA LYS A 65 1.53 -33.41 -0.53
C LYS A 65 2.60 -34.18 0.23
N GLY A 66 2.23 -34.92 1.27
CA GLY A 66 3.11 -35.72 2.11
C GLY A 66 3.75 -34.96 3.29
N VAL A 67 3.44 -33.68 3.47
CA VAL A 67 3.90 -32.89 4.62
C VAL A 67 2.80 -32.82 5.67
N ASP A 68 3.13 -33.17 6.90
CA ASP A 68 2.24 -33.03 8.07
C ASP A 68 2.17 -31.55 8.48
N ALA A 69 1.01 -30.92 8.26
CA ALA A 69 0.79 -29.54 8.64
C ALA A 69 0.60 -29.35 10.16
N ALA A 70 0.23 -30.39 10.87
CA ALA A 70 0.01 -30.34 12.33
C ALA A 70 1.30 -30.45 13.16
N ASN A 71 2.44 -30.82 12.54
CA ASN A 71 3.69 -31.05 13.25
C ASN A 71 4.81 -30.09 12.78
N TYR A 72 5.97 -30.15 13.36
CA TYR A 72 7.16 -29.35 12.99
C TYR A 72 7.64 -29.62 11.55
N GLY A 73 8.57 -28.82 11.10
CA GLY A 73 9.22 -28.96 9.79
C GLY A 73 8.58 -28.10 8.69
N CYS A 74 9.11 -28.21 7.48
CA CYS A 74 8.72 -27.42 6.30
C CYS A 74 8.90 -25.89 6.52
N PRO A 75 10.10 -25.42 6.83
CA PRO A 75 10.35 -24.02 7.15
C PRO A 75 10.02 -23.08 5.98
N GLU A 76 10.02 -23.58 4.74
CA GLU A 76 9.69 -22.82 3.54
C GLU A 76 8.18 -22.56 3.38
N GLY A 77 7.35 -23.24 4.17
CA GLY A 77 5.90 -23.28 4.01
C GLY A 77 5.39 -24.47 3.20
N LEU A 78 4.11 -24.77 3.37
CA LEU A 78 3.48 -25.93 2.73
C LEU A 78 3.59 -25.90 1.20
N PRO A 79 3.80 -27.06 0.54
CA PRO A 79 3.89 -27.12 -0.93
C PRO A 79 2.73 -26.49 -1.67
N SER A 80 1.50 -26.73 -1.22
CA SER A 80 0.31 -26.14 -1.87
C SER A 80 0.18 -24.63 -1.63
N ALA A 81 0.61 -24.12 -0.47
CA ALA A 81 0.65 -22.69 -0.19
C ALA A 81 1.71 -21.98 -1.05
N ARG A 82 2.89 -22.58 -1.20
CA ARG A 82 3.94 -22.08 -2.10
C ARG A 82 3.51 -22.10 -3.57
N GLN A 83 2.84 -23.16 -3.99
CA GLN A 83 2.28 -23.26 -5.34
C GLN A 83 1.27 -22.13 -5.61
N LEU A 84 0.32 -21.92 -4.71
CA LEU A 84 -0.68 -20.85 -4.81
C LEU A 84 -0.01 -19.46 -4.89
N ALA A 85 0.91 -19.17 -3.98
CA ALA A 85 1.64 -17.91 -3.98
C ALA A 85 2.43 -17.68 -5.29
N ALA A 86 3.07 -18.74 -5.79
CA ALA A 86 3.81 -18.71 -7.05
C ALA A 86 2.91 -18.43 -8.26
N GLU A 87 1.73 -19.05 -8.31
CA GLU A 87 0.74 -18.78 -9.37
C GLU A 87 0.26 -17.33 -9.36
N LEU A 88 0.03 -16.75 -8.16
CA LEU A 88 -0.42 -15.37 -8.04
C LEU A 88 0.63 -14.35 -8.47
N LEU A 89 1.92 -14.69 -8.31
CA LEU A 89 3.04 -13.82 -8.68
C LEU A 89 3.64 -14.16 -10.05
N GLY A 90 3.24 -15.26 -10.66
CA GLY A 90 3.82 -15.72 -11.93
C GLY A 90 5.29 -16.14 -11.81
N VAL A 91 5.67 -16.84 -10.74
CA VAL A 91 7.03 -17.28 -10.45
C VAL A 91 7.11 -18.81 -10.21
N ASN A 92 8.31 -19.35 -10.10
CA ASN A 92 8.48 -20.75 -9.74
C ASN A 92 8.23 -20.96 -8.23
N PRO A 93 7.50 -22.02 -7.80
CA PRO A 93 7.27 -22.30 -6.38
C PRO A 93 8.56 -22.44 -5.55
N ASN A 94 9.68 -22.84 -6.15
CA ASN A 94 10.97 -22.92 -5.46
C ASN A 94 11.55 -21.53 -5.12
N ASN A 95 11.05 -20.50 -5.77
CA ASN A 95 11.43 -19.10 -5.52
C ASN A 95 10.52 -18.39 -4.50
N VAL A 96 9.70 -19.14 -3.74
CA VAL A 96 8.74 -18.59 -2.79
C VAL A 96 8.92 -19.21 -1.41
N LEU A 97 8.94 -18.36 -0.39
CA LEU A 97 8.78 -18.75 1.02
C LEU A 97 7.44 -18.24 1.55
N VAL A 98 6.66 -19.14 2.16
CA VAL A 98 5.40 -18.79 2.83
C VAL A 98 5.61 -18.95 4.33
N VAL A 99 5.85 -17.85 5.04
CA VAL A 99 6.48 -17.95 6.37
C VAL A 99 5.84 -17.16 7.49
N ASP A 100 4.93 -16.23 7.19
CA ASP A 100 4.30 -15.40 8.23
C ASP A 100 2.81 -15.13 7.94
N SER A 101 2.15 -14.40 8.83
CA SER A 101 0.76 -13.97 8.68
C SER A 101 0.60 -12.66 7.91
N ALA A 102 1.62 -11.80 7.90
CA ALA A 102 1.62 -10.49 7.26
C ALA A 102 2.93 -10.22 6.52
N SER A 103 2.85 -9.65 5.32
CA SER A 103 4.03 -9.30 4.52
C SER A 103 4.98 -8.33 5.23
N LEU A 104 4.45 -7.41 6.03
CA LEU A 104 5.26 -6.46 6.78
C LEU A 104 6.20 -7.16 7.80
N SER A 105 5.78 -8.27 8.40
CA SER A 105 6.63 -9.07 9.28
C SER A 105 7.80 -9.67 8.50
N ILE A 106 7.54 -10.21 7.30
CA ILE A 106 8.61 -10.74 6.44
C ILE A 106 9.56 -9.63 6.00
N MET A 107 9.03 -8.45 5.64
CA MET A 107 9.85 -7.28 5.29
C MET A 107 10.78 -6.87 6.44
N TYR A 108 10.25 -6.90 7.68
CA TYR A 108 11.06 -6.66 8.87
C TYR A 108 12.18 -7.69 9.01
N ASP A 109 11.88 -8.98 8.91
CA ASP A 109 12.86 -10.07 9.03
C ASP A 109 13.95 -9.98 7.94
N VAL A 110 13.58 -9.61 6.70
CA VAL A 110 14.51 -9.43 5.59
C VAL A 110 15.45 -8.24 5.85
N ILE A 111 14.92 -7.12 6.37
CA ILE A 111 15.75 -5.96 6.74
C ILE A 111 16.62 -6.28 7.95
N ASP A 112 16.05 -6.93 8.97
CA ASP A 112 16.82 -7.36 10.15
C ASP A 112 18.00 -8.25 9.77
N ASN A 113 17.78 -9.24 8.90
CA ASN A 113 18.85 -10.08 8.38
C ASN A 113 19.95 -9.27 7.70
N ALA A 114 19.60 -8.33 6.82
CA ALA A 114 20.57 -7.47 6.16
C ALA A 114 21.28 -6.53 7.15
N PHE A 115 20.55 -6.03 8.14
CA PHE A 115 21.05 -5.10 9.14
C PHE A 115 22.02 -5.76 10.13
N VAL A 116 21.70 -6.97 10.61
CA VAL A 116 22.47 -7.68 11.63
C VAL A 116 23.55 -8.59 11.03
N HIS A 117 23.23 -9.29 9.93
CA HIS A 117 24.11 -10.33 9.37
C HIS A 117 24.74 -9.94 8.03
N GLY A 118 24.13 -9.01 7.30
CA GLY A 118 24.52 -8.66 5.93
C GLY A 118 23.98 -9.63 4.90
N ILE A 119 23.95 -9.21 3.65
CA ILE A 119 23.51 -9.99 2.50
C ILE A 119 24.56 -9.90 1.38
N SER A 120 24.55 -10.84 0.44
CA SER A 120 25.47 -10.86 -0.72
C SER A 120 26.94 -10.80 -0.34
N GLY A 121 27.34 -11.36 0.80
CA GLY A 121 28.72 -11.31 1.30
C GLY A 121 29.21 -9.94 1.79
N CYS A 122 28.32 -8.96 1.87
CA CYS A 122 28.62 -7.61 2.35
C CYS A 122 28.60 -7.53 3.88
N LYS A 123 29.24 -6.49 4.41
CA LYS A 123 29.16 -6.19 5.85
C LYS A 123 27.73 -5.91 6.25
N PRO A 124 27.31 -6.31 7.49
CA PRO A 124 26.01 -5.94 8.07
C PRO A 124 25.77 -4.43 7.98
N TRP A 125 24.54 -4.03 7.70
CA TRP A 125 24.21 -2.60 7.57
C TRP A 125 24.43 -1.84 8.88
N CYS A 126 24.25 -2.47 10.03
CA CYS A 126 24.58 -1.87 11.33
C CYS A 126 26.06 -1.48 11.51
N LYS A 127 26.96 -2.03 10.65
CA LYS A 127 28.39 -1.71 10.62
C LYS A 127 28.77 -0.80 9.43
N GLN A 128 27.79 -0.27 8.73
CA GLN A 128 27.97 0.68 7.63
C GLN A 128 27.41 2.04 8.03
N GLU A 129 28.06 3.10 7.60
CA GLU A 129 27.62 4.47 7.95
C GLU A 129 26.65 5.01 6.90
N GLY A 130 25.61 5.71 7.38
CA GLY A 130 24.71 6.46 6.56
C GLY A 130 23.86 5.64 5.58
N VAL A 131 23.45 4.44 5.98
CA VAL A 131 22.56 3.57 5.19
C VAL A 131 21.27 4.32 4.83
N LYS A 132 20.88 4.21 3.56
CA LYS A 132 19.72 4.91 3.00
C LYS A 132 18.75 3.95 2.33
N PHE A 133 17.48 4.31 2.40
CA PHE A 133 16.39 3.67 1.67
C PHE A 133 15.62 4.71 0.85
N LEU A 134 15.37 4.42 -0.41
CA LEU A 134 14.55 5.27 -1.27
C LEU A 134 13.07 5.00 -0.98
N CYS A 135 12.29 6.06 -0.87
CA CYS A 135 10.91 6.05 -0.43
C CYS A 135 10.04 6.80 -1.44
N PRO A 136 9.53 6.15 -2.49
CA PRO A 136 8.51 6.75 -3.36
C PRO A 136 7.37 7.34 -2.52
N SER A 137 7.12 8.64 -2.71
CA SER A 137 6.21 9.44 -1.87
C SER A 137 5.32 10.32 -2.74
N PRO A 138 4.00 10.40 -2.45
CA PRO A 138 3.35 9.76 -1.30
C PRO A 138 3.36 8.23 -1.39
N GLY A 139 3.53 7.54 -0.24
CA GLY A 139 3.71 6.10 -0.16
C GLY A 139 3.17 5.49 1.13
N TYR A 140 3.52 4.23 1.40
CA TYR A 140 3.00 3.51 2.56
C TYR A 140 3.80 3.82 3.82
N ASP A 141 3.14 4.45 4.79
CA ASP A 141 3.71 4.93 6.05
C ASP A 141 4.43 3.84 6.87
N ARG A 142 3.97 2.58 6.81
CA ARG A 142 4.59 1.47 7.55
C ARG A 142 5.95 1.09 6.99
N HIS A 143 6.17 1.18 5.69
CA HIS A 143 7.48 0.98 5.07
C HIS A 143 8.49 1.98 5.63
N PHE A 144 8.12 3.25 5.68
CA PHE A 144 8.98 4.32 6.17
C PHE A 144 9.28 4.18 7.67
N ALA A 145 8.25 3.81 8.45
CA ALA A 145 8.42 3.57 9.88
C ALA A 145 9.33 2.36 10.14
N LEU A 146 9.23 1.31 9.33
CA LEU A 146 10.06 0.11 9.46
C LEU A 146 11.54 0.45 9.26
N THR A 147 11.92 1.08 8.16
CA THR A 147 13.32 1.47 7.91
C THR A 147 13.82 2.48 8.92
N ALA A 148 12.99 3.46 9.32
CA ALA A 148 13.34 4.43 10.35
C ALA A 148 13.62 3.78 11.71
N SER A 149 12.93 2.68 12.06
CA SER A 149 13.14 1.97 13.34
C SER A 149 14.53 1.33 13.44
N PHE A 150 15.19 1.04 12.32
CA PHE A 150 16.57 0.59 12.25
C PHE A 150 17.60 1.75 12.16
N GLY A 151 17.15 3.00 12.24
CA GLY A 151 18.01 4.15 12.04
C GLY A 151 18.45 4.37 10.58
N ILE A 152 17.83 3.70 9.64
CA ILE A 152 18.08 3.86 8.20
C ILE A 152 17.46 5.17 7.74
N GLN A 153 18.23 5.96 6.97
CA GLN A 153 17.77 7.24 6.43
C GLN A 153 16.77 7.00 5.28
N ASN A 154 15.55 7.46 5.44
CA ASN A 154 14.56 7.46 4.37
C ASN A 154 14.75 8.67 3.46
N VAL A 155 14.91 8.44 2.17
CA VAL A 155 15.07 9.47 1.13
C VAL A 155 13.79 9.49 0.29
N PRO A 156 12.98 10.53 0.35
CA PRO A 156 11.76 10.61 -0.46
C PRO A 156 12.11 10.71 -1.95
N ILE A 157 11.33 10.02 -2.78
CA ILE A 157 11.38 10.08 -4.24
C ILE A 157 9.98 10.46 -4.71
N GLU A 158 9.87 11.46 -5.55
CA GLU A 158 8.58 11.91 -6.06
C GLU A 158 7.88 10.82 -6.89
N MET A 159 6.58 10.63 -6.64
CA MET A 159 5.73 9.75 -7.45
C MET A 159 5.16 10.50 -8.65
N GLY A 160 5.36 9.93 -9.84
CA GLY A 160 4.74 10.38 -11.09
C GLY A 160 3.38 9.72 -11.33
N ALA A 161 2.88 9.88 -12.55
CA ALA A 161 1.58 9.32 -12.96
C ALA A 161 1.59 7.79 -13.15
N ASP A 162 2.75 7.18 -13.37
CA ASP A 162 2.92 5.77 -13.73
C ASP A 162 4.04 5.07 -12.95
N GLY A 163 4.52 5.69 -11.87
CA GLY A 163 5.57 5.17 -11.00
C GLY A 163 6.43 6.28 -10.41
N PRO A 164 7.49 5.95 -9.67
CA PRO A 164 8.41 6.93 -9.10
C PRO A 164 9.27 7.59 -10.17
N ASN A 165 9.84 8.74 -9.84
CA ASN A 165 10.82 9.42 -10.70
C ASN A 165 12.06 8.53 -10.90
N MET A 166 12.03 7.75 -11.99
CA MET A 166 13.07 6.77 -12.29
C MET A 166 14.41 7.40 -12.65
N ASP A 167 14.47 8.65 -13.10
CA ASP A 167 15.74 9.33 -13.36
C ASP A 167 16.48 9.58 -12.05
N GLU A 168 15.76 10.02 -11.03
CA GLU A 168 16.32 10.20 -9.71
C GLU A 168 16.69 8.86 -9.05
N VAL A 169 15.82 7.85 -9.14
CA VAL A 169 16.10 6.49 -8.64
C VAL A 169 17.38 5.95 -9.28
N CYS A 170 17.48 5.94 -10.60
CA CYS A 170 18.65 5.44 -11.32
C CYS A 170 19.93 6.18 -10.90
N ARG A 171 19.87 7.50 -10.84
CA ARG A 171 21.01 8.33 -10.43
C ARG A 171 21.50 7.98 -9.02
N LEU A 172 20.59 7.94 -8.05
CA LEU A 172 20.95 7.65 -6.64
C LEU A 172 21.47 6.23 -6.46
N VAL A 173 20.82 5.24 -7.05
CA VAL A 173 21.21 3.83 -6.96
C VAL A 173 22.58 3.59 -7.60
N GLN A 174 22.89 4.25 -8.71
CA GLN A 174 24.16 4.09 -9.42
C GLN A 174 25.33 4.84 -8.78
N THR A 175 25.08 5.92 -8.03
CA THR A 175 26.15 6.81 -7.57
C THR A 175 26.38 6.81 -6.06
N ASP A 176 25.43 6.31 -5.25
CA ASP A 176 25.54 6.31 -3.79
C ASP A 176 25.45 4.87 -3.24
N ALA A 177 26.59 4.26 -2.91
CA ALA A 177 26.69 2.93 -2.33
C ALA A 177 26.04 2.78 -0.94
N ARG A 178 25.59 3.88 -0.32
CA ARG A 178 24.82 3.86 0.94
C ARG A 178 23.34 3.54 0.70
N VAL A 179 22.87 3.68 -0.53
CA VAL A 179 21.48 3.31 -0.90
C VAL A 179 21.39 1.79 -0.96
N LYS A 180 20.69 1.18 -0.02
CA LYS A 180 20.57 -0.28 0.14
C LYS A 180 19.23 -0.84 -0.31
N GLY A 181 18.24 0.01 -0.52
CA GLY A 181 16.96 -0.45 -1.00
C GLY A 181 16.03 0.67 -1.41
N ILE A 182 14.93 0.24 -2.02
CA ILE A 182 13.80 1.08 -2.39
C ILE A 182 12.50 0.35 -2.07
N TRP A 183 11.55 1.04 -1.46
CA TRP A 183 10.19 0.55 -1.28
C TRP A 183 9.35 0.77 -2.54
N CYS A 184 8.65 -0.26 -2.99
CA CYS A 184 7.73 -0.17 -4.13
C CYS A 184 6.39 -0.81 -3.79
N VAL A 185 5.28 -0.14 -4.12
CA VAL A 185 3.94 -0.73 -4.17
C VAL A 185 3.47 -0.62 -5.63
N PRO A 186 3.77 -1.63 -6.47
CA PRO A 186 3.76 -1.46 -7.92
C PRO A 186 2.38 -1.52 -8.56
N LYS A 187 1.39 -2.13 -7.92
CA LYS A 187 0.02 -2.20 -8.43
C LYS A 187 -0.93 -1.58 -7.43
N TYR A 188 -1.78 -0.66 -7.91
CA TYR A 188 -2.73 0.08 -7.07
C TYR A 188 -2.08 0.69 -5.83
N ALA A 189 -0.97 1.40 -6.04
CA ALA A 189 -0.08 1.91 -5.00
C ALA A 189 -0.82 2.62 -3.86
N ASN A 190 -0.35 2.42 -2.64
CA ASN A 190 -0.85 3.12 -1.46
C ASN A 190 -0.05 4.42 -1.24
N PRO A 191 -0.65 5.63 -1.30
CA PRO A 191 -2.09 5.91 -1.43
C PRO A 191 -2.56 6.19 -2.88
N THR A 192 -1.68 6.30 -3.86
CA THR A 192 -1.96 6.90 -5.18
C THR A 192 -2.94 6.09 -6.03
N GLY A 193 -3.05 4.79 -5.79
CA GLY A 193 -3.89 3.89 -6.60
C GLY A 193 -3.35 3.62 -8.01
N ILE A 194 -2.16 4.14 -8.36
CA ILE A 194 -1.54 3.91 -9.67
C ILE A 194 -0.93 2.52 -9.78
N THR A 195 -0.81 2.04 -11.00
CA THR A 195 -0.04 0.84 -11.35
C THR A 195 1.19 1.28 -12.16
N TYR A 196 2.36 0.72 -11.84
CA TYR A 196 3.61 1.05 -12.54
C TYR A 196 3.50 0.63 -14.01
N SER A 197 3.96 1.51 -14.90
CA SER A 197 4.02 1.20 -16.33
C SER A 197 5.09 0.14 -16.64
N ASP A 198 4.94 -0.54 -17.77
CA ASP A 198 5.93 -1.49 -18.25
C ASP A 198 7.32 -0.86 -18.39
N GLU A 199 7.39 0.42 -18.78
CA GLU A 199 8.64 1.18 -18.88
C GLU A 199 9.29 1.32 -17.50
N VAL A 200 8.53 1.71 -16.48
CA VAL A 200 9.01 1.84 -15.11
C VAL A 200 9.53 0.51 -14.59
N VAL A 201 8.78 -0.59 -14.80
CA VAL A 201 9.21 -1.94 -14.38
C VAL A 201 10.52 -2.35 -15.07
N ARG A 202 10.66 -2.14 -16.39
CA ARG A 202 11.90 -2.43 -17.13
C ARG A 202 13.07 -1.56 -16.67
N ARG A 203 12.82 -0.31 -16.30
CA ARG A 203 13.86 0.56 -15.72
C ARG A 203 14.31 0.05 -14.35
N PHE A 204 13.41 -0.46 -13.51
CA PHE A 204 13.77 -1.14 -12.26
C PHE A 204 14.64 -2.39 -12.53
N ALA A 205 14.23 -3.23 -13.47
CA ALA A 205 15.00 -4.43 -13.83
C ALA A 205 16.42 -4.12 -14.36
N SER A 206 16.57 -2.95 -14.99
CA SER A 206 17.85 -2.51 -15.59
C SER A 206 18.75 -1.72 -14.62
N LEU A 207 18.37 -1.57 -13.35
CA LEU A 207 19.19 -0.87 -12.37
C LEU A 207 20.57 -1.51 -12.21
N LYS A 208 21.60 -0.68 -12.07
CA LYS A 208 22.98 -1.09 -11.82
C LYS A 208 23.44 -0.47 -10.50
N PRO A 209 23.13 -1.12 -9.37
CA PRO A 209 23.44 -0.55 -8.07
C PRO A 209 24.95 -0.43 -7.82
N ALA A 210 25.36 0.71 -7.25
CA ALA A 210 26.71 0.89 -6.70
C ALA A 210 26.94 0.01 -5.46
N ALA A 211 25.87 -0.36 -4.75
CA ALA A 211 25.91 -1.27 -3.61
C ALA A 211 25.54 -2.69 -4.03
N PRO A 212 26.41 -3.70 -3.85
CA PRO A 212 26.10 -5.10 -4.22
C PRO A 212 25.00 -5.71 -3.32
N ASP A 213 24.76 -5.13 -2.16
CA ASP A 213 23.71 -5.47 -1.19
C ASP A 213 22.44 -4.63 -1.34
N PHE A 214 22.25 -3.95 -2.46
CA PHE A 214 21.00 -3.25 -2.79
C PHE A 214 19.92 -4.26 -3.19
N ARG A 215 18.66 -4.00 -2.76
CA ARG A 215 17.48 -4.74 -3.20
C ARG A 215 16.28 -3.81 -3.42
N ILE A 216 15.43 -4.18 -4.36
CA ILE A 216 14.09 -3.62 -4.55
C ILE A 216 13.12 -4.41 -3.67
N TYR A 217 12.43 -3.72 -2.78
CA TYR A 217 11.39 -4.27 -1.91
C TYR A 217 10.03 -4.02 -2.58
N TRP A 218 9.58 -5.04 -3.32
CA TRP A 218 8.42 -4.99 -4.22
C TRP A 218 7.19 -5.52 -3.49
N ASP A 219 6.47 -4.63 -2.76
CA ASP A 219 5.26 -4.97 -2.01
C ASP A 219 4.05 -4.99 -2.94
N ASN A 220 3.79 -6.17 -3.53
CA ASN A 220 2.66 -6.40 -4.43
C ASN A 220 1.37 -6.75 -3.66
N ALA A 221 1.06 -5.92 -2.66
CA ALA A 221 -0.06 -6.12 -1.73
C ALA A 221 -1.43 -6.20 -2.43
N TYR A 222 -1.54 -5.65 -3.64
CA TYR A 222 -2.78 -5.55 -4.40
C TYR A 222 -2.76 -6.32 -5.73
N CYS A 223 -1.92 -7.33 -5.85
CA CYS A 223 -1.73 -8.11 -7.10
C CYS A 223 -3.03 -8.63 -7.71
N VAL A 224 -4.07 -8.91 -6.91
CA VAL A 224 -5.37 -9.46 -7.31
C VAL A 224 -6.57 -8.57 -6.94
N HIS A 225 -6.35 -7.29 -6.64
CA HIS A 225 -7.38 -6.39 -6.10
C HIS A 225 -7.99 -5.48 -7.16
N ASP A 226 -8.28 -6.03 -8.31
CA ASP A 226 -8.99 -5.34 -9.39
C ASP A 226 -10.45 -5.10 -8.99
N ILE A 227 -10.98 -3.89 -9.25
CA ILE A 227 -12.39 -3.53 -9.01
C ILE A 227 -13.12 -3.11 -10.29
N GLU A 228 -12.37 -2.88 -11.37
CA GLU A 228 -12.91 -2.52 -12.69
C GLU A 228 -12.31 -3.39 -13.80
N GLU A 229 -13.06 -3.49 -14.91
CA GLU A 229 -12.60 -4.12 -16.15
C GLU A 229 -12.61 -3.07 -17.29
N PRO A 230 -11.59 -3.01 -18.14
CA PRO A 230 -10.36 -3.78 -18.05
C PRO A 230 -9.48 -3.32 -16.88
N SER A 231 -8.95 -4.31 -16.14
CA SER A 231 -8.06 -4.04 -15.02
C SER A 231 -6.68 -3.57 -15.47
N ASP A 232 -5.95 -2.92 -14.57
CA ASP A 232 -4.56 -2.58 -14.82
C ASP A 232 -3.70 -3.85 -14.81
N LYS A 233 -2.75 -3.91 -15.73
CA LYS A 233 -1.78 -5.00 -15.80
C LYS A 233 -0.43 -4.49 -15.31
N LEU A 234 0.19 -5.26 -14.42
CA LEU A 234 1.56 -5.04 -13.96
C LEU A 234 2.47 -6.03 -14.70
N LEU A 235 3.51 -5.53 -15.35
CA LEU A 235 4.55 -6.39 -15.91
C LEU A 235 5.24 -7.16 -14.77
N ASN A 236 5.47 -8.47 -14.98
CA ASN A 236 6.17 -9.28 -14.00
C ASN A 236 7.63 -8.83 -13.90
N ILE A 237 8.05 -8.40 -12.71
CA ILE A 237 9.41 -7.88 -12.48
C ILE A 237 10.48 -8.96 -12.70
N PHE A 238 10.19 -10.24 -12.40
CA PHE A 238 11.14 -11.32 -12.63
C PHE A 238 11.30 -11.65 -14.11
N GLU A 239 10.23 -11.53 -14.92
CA GLU A 239 10.36 -11.65 -16.38
C GLU A 239 11.21 -10.50 -16.93
N ALA A 240 10.99 -9.28 -16.48
CA ALA A 240 11.79 -8.12 -16.88
C ALA A 240 13.28 -8.27 -16.47
N LEU A 241 13.55 -8.85 -15.30
CA LEU A 241 14.94 -9.17 -14.87
C LEU A 241 15.59 -10.21 -15.79
N GLN A 242 14.86 -11.25 -16.20
CA GLN A 242 15.36 -12.26 -17.13
C GLN A 242 15.72 -11.66 -18.50
N GLU A 243 14.89 -10.73 -19.00
CA GLU A 243 15.15 -10.03 -20.28
C GLU A 243 16.52 -9.33 -20.31
N VAL A 244 16.98 -8.82 -19.15
CA VAL A 244 18.26 -8.10 -19.03
C VAL A 244 19.37 -8.92 -18.39
N GLY A 245 19.12 -10.19 -18.09
CA GLY A 245 20.09 -11.10 -17.45
C GLY A 245 20.46 -10.69 -16.01
N ALA A 246 19.60 -9.95 -15.32
CA ALA A 246 19.80 -9.55 -13.93
C ALA A 246 19.23 -10.63 -12.98
N THR A 247 19.88 -10.78 -11.82
CA THR A 247 19.46 -11.67 -10.73
C THR A 247 19.68 -10.97 -9.39
N ASN A 248 19.15 -11.55 -8.31
CA ASN A 248 19.42 -11.09 -6.93
C ASN A 248 19.16 -9.59 -6.68
N LEU A 249 18.10 -9.03 -7.31
CA LEU A 249 17.80 -7.61 -7.23
C LEU A 249 16.46 -7.31 -6.53
N VAL A 250 15.56 -8.29 -6.46
CA VAL A 250 14.17 -8.07 -6.01
C VAL A 250 13.79 -9.05 -4.90
N TYR A 251 13.16 -8.52 -3.86
CA TYR A 251 12.30 -9.25 -2.95
C TYR A 251 10.85 -8.82 -3.24
N GLU A 252 10.01 -9.73 -3.72
CA GLU A 252 8.59 -9.47 -3.95
C GLU A 252 7.77 -10.04 -2.81
N PHE A 253 6.92 -9.21 -2.21
CA PHE A 253 6.09 -9.56 -1.07
C PHE A 253 4.61 -9.49 -1.43
N ALA A 254 3.82 -10.41 -0.88
CA ALA A 254 2.36 -10.30 -0.89
C ALA A 254 1.76 -11.10 0.28
N SER A 255 0.44 -10.98 0.46
CA SER A 255 -0.27 -11.67 1.53
C SER A 255 -1.76 -11.83 1.25
N THR A 256 -2.39 -12.70 2.00
CA THR A 256 -3.86 -12.85 1.98
C THR A 256 -4.59 -11.88 2.91
N SER A 257 -3.89 -10.92 3.52
CA SER A 257 -4.47 -10.00 4.53
C SER A 257 -5.70 -9.23 4.04
N LYS A 258 -5.81 -8.99 2.73
CA LYS A 258 -6.96 -8.32 2.11
C LYS A 258 -7.74 -9.25 1.15
N ILE A 259 -7.35 -10.52 1.08
CA ILE A 259 -8.01 -11.56 0.26
C ILE A 259 -8.95 -12.39 1.12
N THR A 260 -8.53 -12.73 2.36
CA THR A 260 -9.27 -13.61 3.27
C THR A 260 -9.52 -12.93 4.61
N ILE A 261 -9.12 -13.58 5.70
CA ILE A 261 -9.30 -13.12 7.08
C ILE A 261 -7.98 -12.48 7.56
N PRO A 262 -7.90 -11.15 7.77
CA PRO A 262 -6.66 -10.49 8.17
C PRO A 262 -6.05 -11.05 9.47
N GLY A 263 -6.90 -11.46 10.43
CA GLY A 263 -6.47 -12.05 11.70
C GLY A 263 -5.93 -13.47 11.60
N ALA A 264 -6.09 -14.11 10.43
CA ALA A 264 -5.57 -15.45 10.12
C ALA A 264 -4.89 -15.41 8.74
N GLY A 265 -4.04 -14.42 8.51
CA GLY A 265 -3.39 -14.20 7.22
C GLY A 265 -2.30 -15.22 6.91
N MET A 266 -1.96 -15.28 5.64
CA MET A 266 -0.81 -16.00 5.09
C MET A 266 -0.04 -15.03 4.20
N SER A 267 1.29 -14.97 4.35
CA SER A 267 2.14 -14.07 3.59
C SER A 267 3.40 -14.76 3.07
N TRP A 268 3.97 -14.20 2.03
CA TRP A 268 5.09 -14.78 1.33
C TRP A 268 6.06 -13.73 0.77
N VAL A 269 7.28 -14.21 0.51
CA VAL A 269 8.29 -13.50 -0.24
C VAL A 269 8.76 -14.37 -1.40
N ALA A 270 8.87 -13.75 -2.58
CA ALA A 270 9.50 -14.35 -3.77
C ALA A 270 10.82 -13.64 -4.06
N ALA A 271 11.84 -14.41 -4.46
CA ALA A 271 13.16 -13.89 -4.78
C ALA A 271 13.95 -14.87 -5.67
N SER A 272 15.18 -14.51 -6.02
CA SER A 272 16.11 -15.41 -6.69
C SER A 272 16.41 -16.66 -5.86
N ASN A 273 16.91 -17.72 -6.49
CA ASN A 273 17.30 -18.93 -5.77
C ASN A 273 18.33 -18.66 -4.66
N ASP A 274 19.32 -17.81 -4.92
CA ASP A 274 20.34 -17.47 -3.95
C ASP A 274 19.77 -16.70 -2.75
N ASP A 275 18.92 -15.71 -3.02
CA ASP A 275 18.26 -14.94 -1.97
C ASP A 275 17.29 -15.83 -1.16
N ILE A 276 16.53 -16.74 -1.80
CA ILE A 276 15.68 -17.71 -1.10
C ILE A 276 16.50 -18.62 -0.18
N ALA A 277 17.64 -19.12 -0.64
CA ALA A 277 18.52 -19.96 0.19
C ALA A 277 19.03 -19.18 1.42
N GLN A 278 19.46 -17.93 1.23
CA GLN A 278 19.91 -17.06 2.33
C GLN A 278 18.78 -16.76 3.31
N LEU A 279 17.57 -16.42 2.81
CA LEU A 279 16.41 -16.12 3.67
C LEU A 279 15.96 -17.36 4.43
N THR A 280 15.94 -18.54 3.80
CA THR A 280 15.61 -19.80 4.49
C THR A 280 16.56 -20.06 5.66
N GLN A 281 17.87 -19.87 5.44
CA GLN A 281 18.85 -19.98 6.51
C GLN A 281 18.66 -18.94 7.61
N ALA A 282 18.46 -17.68 7.25
CA ALA A 282 18.24 -16.60 8.21
C ALA A 282 16.99 -16.84 9.07
N PHE A 283 15.90 -17.22 8.45
CA PHE A 283 14.65 -17.48 9.15
C PHE A 283 14.72 -18.71 10.07
N SER A 284 15.55 -19.69 9.76
CA SER A 284 15.73 -20.88 10.60
C SER A 284 16.28 -20.58 12.01
N PHE A 285 16.93 -19.43 12.21
CA PHE A 285 17.44 -19.05 13.54
C PHE A 285 16.35 -18.67 14.53
N HIS A 286 15.19 -18.23 14.06
CA HIS A 286 14.10 -17.77 14.93
C HIS A 286 12.73 -18.41 14.59
N ARG A 287 12.65 -19.24 13.54
CA ARG A 287 11.41 -19.86 13.09
C ARG A 287 11.63 -21.35 12.80
N VAL A 288 11.08 -22.22 13.65
CA VAL A 288 11.17 -23.69 13.46
C VAL A 288 10.26 -24.14 12.33
N CYS A 289 9.05 -23.57 12.26
CA CYS A 289 8.12 -23.77 11.16
C CYS A 289 7.12 -22.60 11.13
N PRO A 290 6.56 -22.27 9.98
CA PRO A 290 5.47 -21.31 9.87
C PRO A 290 4.16 -21.90 10.43
N ASN A 291 3.10 -21.08 10.51
CA ASN A 291 1.75 -21.55 10.84
C ASN A 291 1.14 -22.35 9.68
N LYS A 292 1.53 -23.64 9.58
CA LYS A 292 1.13 -24.52 8.48
C LYS A 292 -0.36 -24.84 8.46
N MET A 293 -1.03 -24.83 9.62
CA MET A 293 -2.48 -25.04 9.68
C MET A 293 -3.23 -23.92 8.96
N VAL A 294 -2.84 -22.68 9.17
CA VAL A 294 -3.41 -21.54 8.43
C VAL A 294 -3.10 -21.62 6.92
N GLN A 295 -1.87 -22.03 6.57
CA GLN A 295 -1.50 -22.24 5.17
C GLN A 295 -2.35 -23.33 4.51
N LEU A 296 -2.59 -24.44 5.20
CA LEU A 296 -3.44 -25.53 4.74
C LEU A 296 -4.89 -25.07 4.49
N ALA A 297 -5.45 -24.29 5.43
CA ALA A 297 -6.78 -23.72 5.28
C ALA A 297 -6.89 -22.85 4.03
N HIS A 298 -5.91 -21.96 3.82
CA HIS A 298 -5.85 -21.10 2.63
C HIS A 298 -5.72 -21.91 1.34
N ALA A 299 -4.78 -22.87 1.29
CA ALA A 299 -4.55 -23.68 0.11
C ALA A 299 -5.81 -24.50 -0.29
N ARG A 300 -6.53 -25.03 0.70
CA ARG A 300 -7.79 -25.77 0.47
C ARG A 300 -8.95 -24.86 0.06
N PHE A 301 -9.03 -23.66 0.61
CA PHE A 301 -10.10 -22.71 0.33
C PHE A 301 -9.90 -21.99 -1.01
N LEU A 302 -8.71 -21.47 -1.26
CA LEU A 302 -8.39 -20.70 -2.45
C LEU A 302 -7.99 -21.55 -3.65
N GLN A 303 -7.43 -22.74 -3.42
CA GLN A 303 -7.03 -23.78 -4.38
C GLN A 303 -5.99 -23.33 -5.42
N ASP A 304 -6.34 -22.40 -6.30
CA ASP A 304 -5.54 -21.91 -7.42
C ASP A 304 -5.84 -20.44 -7.76
N ALA A 305 -5.07 -19.86 -8.66
CA ALA A 305 -5.23 -18.46 -9.09
C ALA A 305 -6.64 -18.20 -9.70
N GLN A 306 -7.28 -19.19 -10.35
CA GLN A 306 -8.61 -19.01 -10.92
C GLN A 306 -9.68 -18.90 -9.83
N GLN A 307 -9.58 -19.67 -8.77
CA GLN A 307 -10.50 -19.60 -7.63
C GLN A 307 -10.27 -18.30 -6.84
N VAL A 308 -9.00 -17.87 -6.69
CA VAL A 308 -8.70 -16.55 -6.14
C VAL A 308 -9.38 -15.45 -6.97
N ALA A 309 -9.26 -15.47 -8.29
CA ALA A 309 -9.91 -14.48 -9.15
C ALA A 309 -11.44 -14.47 -8.98
N LYS A 310 -12.09 -15.64 -8.87
CA LYS A 310 -13.53 -15.74 -8.59
C LYS A 310 -13.88 -15.17 -7.21
N HIS A 311 -13.04 -15.43 -6.21
CA HIS A 311 -13.21 -14.90 -4.86
C HIS A 311 -13.07 -13.38 -4.85
N MET A 312 -12.05 -12.84 -5.52
CA MET A 312 -11.81 -11.40 -5.60
C MET A 312 -12.89 -10.62 -6.37
N LYS A 313 -13.58 -11.26 -7.33
CA LYS A 313 -14.77 -10.65 -7.94
C LYS A 313 -15.89 -10.35 -6.94
N LYS A 314 -16.04 -11.18 -5.89
CA LYS A 314 -16.98 -10.90 -4.80
C LYS A 314 -16.52 -9.72 -3.94
N HIS A 315 -15.21 -9.61 -3.69
CA HIS A 315 -14.65 -8.44 -3.02
C HIS A 315 -14.85 -7.17 -3.85
N ALA A 316 -14.57 -7.23 -5.15
CA ALA A 316 -14.77 -6.09 -6.06
C ALA A 316 -16.23 -5.58 -6.03
N ALA A 317 -17.21 -6.48 -6.02
CA ALA A 317 -18.62 -6.11 -5.93
C ALA A 317 -18.98 -5.35 -4.64
N LEU A 318 -18.27 -5.60 -3.55
CA LEU A 318 -18.44 -4.87 -2.29
C LEU A 318 -17.64 -3.56 -2.23
N ILE A 319 -16.47 -3.49 -2.88
CA ILE A 319 -15.58 -2.33 -2.82
C ILE A 319 -15.96 -1.27 -3.87
N LYS A 320 -16.26 -1.68 -5.10
CA LYS A 320 -16.51 -0.76 -6.21
C LYS A 320 -17.55 0.32 -5.88
N PRO A 321 -18.72 0.02 -5.29
CA PRO A 321 -19.70 1.07 -4.95
C PRO A 321 -19.15 2.15 -4.02
N ARG A 322 -18.18 1.81 -3.16
CA ARG A 322 -17.52 2.76 -2.24
C ARG A 322 -16.57 3.69 -2.99
N PHE A 323 -15.82 3.15 -3.94
CA PHE A 323 -14.93 3.95 -4.80
C PHE A 323 -15.74 4.88 -5.71
N ASP A 324 -16.81 4.36 -6.33
CA ASP A 324 -17.72 5.14 -7.18
C ASP A 324 -18.35 6.30 -6.38
N LEU A 325 -18.75 6.05 -5.13
CA LEU A 325 -19.32 7.07 -4.25
C LEU A 325 -18.29 8.18 -3.96
N VAL A 326 -17.04 7.83 -3.61
CA VAL A 326 -16.01 8.84 -3.34
C VAL A 326 -15.78 9.71 -4.57
N VAL A 327 -15.52 9.08 -5.73
CA VAL A 327 -15.21 9.80 -6.97
C VAL A 327 -16.39 10.70 -7.37
N SER A 328 -17.63 10.17 -7.37
CA SER A 328 -18.81 10.95 -7.74
C SER A 328 -19.08 12.14 -6.80
N LYS A 329 -18.88 11.95 -5.50
CA LYS A 329 -19.05 13.04 -4.51
C LYS A 329 -17.99 14.13 -4.66
N LEU A 330 -16.72 13.74 -4.83
CA LEU A 330 -15.63 14.69 -5.05
C LEU A 330 -15.86 15.48 -6.36
N GLU A 331 -16.25 14.78 -7.43
CA GLU A 331 -16.54 15.43 -8.71
C GLU A 331 -17.71 16.41 -8.60
N ALA A 332 -18.83 16.00 -7.98
CA ALA A 332 -19.99 16.86 -7.79
C ALA A 332 -19.70 18.06 -6.87
N GLY A 333 -18.87 17.85 -5.81
CA GLY A 333 -18.60 18.87 -4.80
C GLY A 333 -17.44 19.80 -5.12
N LEU A 334 -16.41 19.32 -5.82
CA LEU A 334 -15.13 20.02 -6.03
C LEU A 334 -14.70 20.13 -7.49
N GLY A 335 -15.23 19.28 -8.38
CA GLY A 335 -14.73 19.14 -9.75
C GLY A 335 -14.74 20.44 -10.56
N SER A 336 -15.81 21.24 -10.44
CA SER A 336 -15.92 22.53 -11.13
C SER A 336 -15.11 23.67 -10.51
N LEU A 337 -14.56 23.48 -9.28
CA LEU A 337 -13.91 24.55 -8.54
C LEU A 337 -12.42 24.69 -8.85
N GLY A 338 -11.79 23.65 -9.40
CA GLY A 338 -10.34 23.66 -9.72
C GLY A 338 -9.42 23.86 -8.52
N ILE A 339 -9.86 23.44 -7.32
CA ILE A 339 -9.17 23.64 -6.04
C ILE A 339 -8.48 22.38 -5.51
N ALA A 340 -8.68 21.26 -6.16
CA ALA A 340 -8.11 19.97 -5.76
C ALA A 340 -8.05 19.00 -6.93
N ARG A 341 -7.34 17.91 -6.75
CA ARG A 341 -7.31 16.77 -7.66
C ARG A 341 -7.31 15.46 -6.86
N TRP A 342 -7.76 14.38 -7.48
CA TRP A 342 -7.80 13.07 -6.85
C TRP A 342 -7.59 11.98 -7.91
N THR A 343 -7.18 10.81 -7.45
CA THR A 343 -6.96 9.65 -8.33
C THR A 343 -8.27 8.88 -8.56
N HIS A 344 -8.31 8.16 -9.70
CA HIS A 344 -9.41 7.28 -10.10
C HIS A 344 -8.87 5.86 -10.27
N PRO A 345 -8.54 5.14 -9.18
CA PRO A 345 -7.91 3.84 -9.26
C PRO A 345 -8.91 2.77 -9.70
N LYS A 346 -8.43 1.83 -10.52
CA LYS A 346 -9.20 0.64 -10.96
C LYS A 346 -9.09 -0.54 -10.01
N GLY A 347 -8.50 -0.34 -8.85
CA GLY A 347 -8.30 -1.37 -7.85
C GLY A 347 -7.65 -0.84 -6.57
N GLY A 348 -7.26 -1.76 -5.69
CA GLY A 348 -6.65 -1.42 -4.42
C GLY A 348 -7.63 -0.96 -3.35
N TYR A 349 -7.14 -0.15 -2.39
CA TYR A 349 -7.87 0.19 -1.18
C TYR A 349 -7.94 1.70 -0.89
N PHE A 350 -7.30 2.54 -1.73
CA PHE A 350 -7.13 3.96 -1.43
C PHE A 350 -7.40 4.84 -2.64
N ILE A 351 -7.81 6.07 -2.34
CA ILE A 351 -7.87 7.17 -3.29
C ILE A 351 -6.96 8.28 -2.73
N SER A 352 -6.06 8.80 -3.56
CA SER A 352 -5.22 9.93 -3.20
C SER A 352 -5.93 11.23 -3.54
N PHE A 353 -5.92 12.16 -2.61
CA PHE A 353 -6.45 13.50 -2.78
C PHE A 353 -5.33 14.51 -2.54
N ASP A 354 -5.20 15.48 -3.44
CA ASP A 354 -4.26 16.59 -3.30
C ASP A 354 -5.02 17.92 -3.32
N GLY A 355 -4.94 18.64 -2.21
CA GLY A 355 -5.36 20.04 -2.10
C GLY A 355 -4.27 21.02 -2.54
N PRO A 356 -4.51 22.33 -2.46
CA PRO A 356 -3.47 23.33 -2.65
C PRO A 356 -2.35 23.20 -1.61
N ALA A 357 -1.17 23.73 -1.92
CA ALA A 357 -0.05 23.73 -1.00
C ALA A 357 -0.42 24.41 0.35
N GLY A 358 -0.04 23.76 1.46
CA GLY A 358 -0.34 24.23 2.82
C GLY A 358 -1.75 23.92 3.31
N SER A 359 -2.54 23.06 2.61
CA SER A 359 -3.94 22.83 2.96
C SER A 359 -4.19 21.52 3.72
N ALA A 360 -3.38 20.48 3.52
CA ALA A 360 -3.73 19.13 3.97
C ALA A 360 -3.86 19.02 5.49
N GLN A 361 -2.94 19.59 6.26
CA GLN A 361 -2.99 19.57 7.73
C GLN A 361 -4.24 20.28 8.25
N ALA A 362 -4.57 21.44 7.69
CA ALA A 362 -5.74 22.22 8.09
C ALA A 362 -7.04 21.48 7.75
N ILE A 363 -7.14 20.84 6.57
CA ILE A 363 -8.30 20.05 6.15
C ILE A 363 -8.50 18.87 7.11
N VAL A 364 -7.45 18.08 7.36
CA VAL A 364 -7.51 16.91 8.24
C VAL A 364 -7.89 17.31 9.67
N ALA A 365 -7.29 18.39 10.21
CA ALA A 365 -7.60 18.89 11.55
C ALA A 365 -9.05 19.40 11.68
N LEU A 366 -9.59 20.04 10.64
CA LEU A 366 -10.97 20.49 10.63
C LEU A 366 -11.95 19.30 10.53
N ALA A 367 -11.63 18.32 9.66
CA ALA A 367 -12.44 17.10 9.53
C ALA A 367 -12.53 16.35 10.87
N GLU A 368 -11.43 16.19 11.58
CA GLU A 368 -11.39 15.55 12.90
C GLU A 368 -12.25 16.30 13.93
N LYS A 369 -12.19 17.66 13.97
CA LYS A 369 -13.04 18.48 14.83
C LYS A 369 -14.53 18.36 14.49
N LEU A 370 -14.86 17.96 13.28
CA LEU A 370 -16.24 17.73 12.80
C LEU A 370 -16.66 16.26 12.90
N GLY A 371 -15.82 15.41 13.50
CA GLY A 371 -16.13 14.01 13.77
C GLY A 371 -15.80 13.05 12.61
N VAL A 372 -14.96 13.45 11.68
CA VAL A 372 -14.45 12.58 10.60
C VAL A 372 -12.95 12.35 10.77
N LYS A 373 -12.59 11.13 11.14
CA LYS A 373 -11.20 10.71 11.29
C LYS A 373 -10.61 10.34 9.93
N LEU A 374 -9.50 10.99 9.57
CA LEU A 374 -8.68 10.70 8.40
C LEU A 374 -7.29 10.21 8.83
N THR A 375 -6.53 9.68 7.88
CA THR A 375 -5.08 9.49 8.06
C THR A 375 -4.44 10.86 8.33
N SER A 376 -3.52 10.93 9.28
CA SER A 376 -2.81 12.18 9.58
C SER A 376 -2.13 12.74 8.32
N ALA A 377 -2.28 14.02 8.07
CA ALA A 377 -1.58 14.69 6.98
C ALA A 377 -0.06 14.51 7.10
N GLY A 378 0.60 14.29 5.97
CA GLY A 378 2.03 13.99 5.93
C GLY A 378 2.39 12.52 6.19
N ALA A 379 1.50 11.67 6.72
CA ALA A 379 1.80 10.26 7.00
C ALA A 379 2.26 9.47 5.78
N THR A 380 1.87 9.89 4.58
CA THR A 380 2.25 9.27 3.30
C THR A 380 3.67 9.66 2.83
N TRP A 381 4.41 10.39 3.66
CA TRP A 381 5.79 10.81 3.43
C TRP A 381 6.70 10.35 4.59
N PRO A 382 8.01 10.11 4.32
CA PRO A 382 8.97 9.80 5.37
C PRO A 382 8.93 10.85 6.50
N TYR A 383 9.02 10.37 7.74
CA TYR A 383 9.00 11.20 8.95
C TYR A 383 7.72 12.03 9.14
N GLY A 384 6.64 11.70 8.42
CA GLY A 384 5.38 12.44 8.51
C GLY A 384 5.44 13.85 7.89
N LYS A 385 6.36 14.11 6.96
CA LYS A 385 6.62 15.44 6.41
C LYS A 385 6.37 15.48 4.90
N ASP A 386 5.14 15.82 4.52
CA ASP A 386 4.84 16.24 3.15
C ASP A 386 5.43 17.64 2.92
N PRO A 387 6.40 17.80 2.00
CA PRO A 387 7.06 19.10 1.78
C PRO A 387 6.12 20.18 1.26
N HIS A 388 5.01 19.80 0.66
CA HIS A 388 4.01 20.70 0.08
C HIS A 388 2.75 20.82 0.91
N ASP A 389 2.53 19.92 1.87
CA ASP A 389 1.32 19.83 2.69
C ASP A 389 0.05 19.79 1.82
N THR A 390 0.03 18.87 0.84
CA THR A 390 -1.04 18.75 -0.16
C THR A 390 -1.81 17.45 -0.05
N ASN A 391 -1.13 16.35 0.34
CA ASN A 391 -1.64 14.99 0.16
C ASN A 391 -2.49 14.51 1.33
N ILE A 392 -3.64 13.95 1.00
CA ILE A 392 -4.56 13.29 1.95
C ILE A 392 -4.94 11.93 1.38
N ARG A 393 -4.74 10.86 2.16
CA ARG A 393 -5.16 9.51 1.83
C ARG A 393 -6.59 9.26 2.26
N LEU A 394 -7.46 8.93 1.33
CA LEU A 394 -8.83 8.50 1.58
C LEU A 394 -8.92 6.97 1.57
N ALA A 395 -9.52 6.39 2.61
CA ALA A 395 -9.66 4.94 2.78
C ALA A 395 -11.13 4.52 2.82
N PRO A 396 -11.78 4.30 1.66
CA PRO A 396 -13.22 4.09 1.57
C PRO A 396 -13.68 2.66 1.90
N THR A 397 -12.76 1.71 2.07
CA THR A 397 -13.10 0.28 2.08
C THR A 397 -13.80 -0.20 3.34
N PHE A 398 -13.59 0.44 4.48
CA PHE A 398 -14.11 -0.01 5.77
C PHE A 398 -15.50 0.52 6.13
N PRO A 399 -15.83 1.82 5.99
CA PRO A 399 -17.14 2.34 6.40
C PRO A 399 -18.28 1.76 5.55
N SER A 400 -19.49 1.79 6.08
CA SER A 400 -20.69 1.54 5.29
C SER A 400 -20.84 2.64 4.22
N LEU A 401 -21.68 2.41 3.20
CA LEU A 401 -21.93 3.43 2.17
C LEU A 401 -22.56 4.69 2.77
N GLU A 402 -23.44 4.54 3.77
CA GLU A 402 -24.08 5.66 4.44
C GLU A 402 -23.09 6.49 5.27
N GLU A 403 -22.22 5.82 6.05
CA GLU A 403 -21.16 6.49 6.81
C GLU A 403 -20.17 7.20 5.88
N LEU A 404 -19.81 6.55 4.78
CA LEU A 404 -18.91 7.10 3.77
C LEU A 404 -19.51 8.34 3.10
N ASP A 405 -20.81 8.30 2.75
CA ASP A 405 -21.52 9.42 2.16
C ASP A 405 -21.50 10.65 3.07
N GLN A 406 -21.82 10.45 4.35
CA GLN A 406 -21.78 11.53 5.36
C GLN A 406 -20.37 12.07 5.59
N ALA A 407 -19.38 11.18 5.65
CA ALA A 407 -17.99 11.58 5.85
C ALA A 407 -17.45 12.41 4.68
N LEU A 408 -17.85 12.09 3.45
CA LEU A 408 -17.46 12.84 2.25
C LEU A 408 -18.14 14.21 2.20
N ASP A 409 -19.40 14.34 2.63
CA ASP A 409 -20.04 15.66 2.75
C ASP A 409 -19.27 16.58 3.70
N VAL A 410 -18.86 16.06 4.85
CA VAL A 410 -18.01 16.81 5.79
C VAL A 410 -16.65 17.15 5.18
N PHE A 411 -16.00 16.17 4.55
CA PHE A 411 -14.69 16.36 3.92
C PHE A 411 -14.73 17.46 2.86
N ILE A 412 -15.72 17.45 1.97
CA ILE A 412 -15.90 18.46 0.92
C ILE A 412 -16.06 19.87 1.51
N VAL A 413 -16.85 20.01 2.57
CA VAL A 413 -16.99 21.30 3.26
C VAL A 413 -15.66 21.74 3.87
N CYS A 414 -14.91 20.83 4.49
CA CYS A 414 -13.57 21.14 5.03
C CYS A 414 -12.60 21.63 3.95
N VAL A 415 -12.59 20.97 2.80
CA VAL A 415 -11.73 21.37 1.67
C VAL A 415 -12.10 22.79 1.20
N LYS A 416 -13.39 23.04 0.92
CA LYS A 416 -13.87 24.36 0.50
C LYS A 416 -13.49 25.44 1.49
N TYR A 417 -13.74 25.19 2.77
CA TYR A 417 -13.50 26.17 3.84
C TYR A 417 -12.01 26.52 3.97
N VAL A 418 -11.16 25.51 4.03
CA VAL A 418 -9.71 25.74 4.17
C VAL A 418 -9.16 26.47 2.95
N VAL A 419 -9.54 26.06 1.74
CA VAL A 419 -9.03 26.67 0.52
C VAL A 419 -9.52 28.13 0.37
N ALA A 420 -10.77 28.41 0.68
CA ALA A 420 -11.31 29.77 0.69
C ALA A 420 -10.58 30.68 1.71
N HIS A 421 -10.25 30.14 2.90
CA HIS A 421 -9.46 30.87 3.91
C HIS A 421 -8.02 31.13 3.46
N LEU A 422 -7.35 30.16 2.84
CA LEU A 422 -6.01 30.35 2.28
C LEU A 422 -6.02 31.45 1.21
N GLU A 423 -7.02 31.45 0.33
CA GLU A 423 -7.18 32.52 -0.65
C GLU A 423 -7.39 33.88 0.00
N LYS A 424 -8.26 33.99 1.02
CA LYS A 424 -8.48 35.22 1.75
C LYS A 424 -7.19 35.75 2.41
N GLN A 425 -6.41 34.86 3.01
CA GLN A 425 -5.13 35.21 3.64
C GLN A 425 -4.11 35.70 2.61
N SER A 426 -4.04 35.07 1.43
CA SER A 426 -3.10 35.46 0.36
C SER A 426 -3.35 36.89 -0.18
N ARG A 427 -4.61 37.38 -0.09
CA ARG A 427 -4.99 38.74 -0.53
C ARG A 427 -4.66 39.82 0.49
N GLN A 428 -4.34 39.45 1.73
CA GLN A 428 -4.03 40.40 2.81
C GLN A 428 -2.51 40.66 2.92
N VAL A 429 -1.69 39.89 2.22
CA VAL A 429 -0.23 40.05 2.11
C VAL A 429 0.12 40.82 0.85
#